data_18c1f3d657442c02c2342e7cfb9abc8b
#
_entry.id   18c1f3d657442c02c2342e7cfb9abc8b
#
_cell.length_a   1.000
_cell.length_b   1.000
_cell.length_c   1.000
_cell.angle_alpha   90.00
_cell.angle_beta   90.00
_cell.angle_gamma   90.00
#
_symmetry.space_group_name_H-M   'P 1'
#
loop_
_entity.id
_entity.type
_entity.pdbx_description
1 polymer ?
#
loop_
_entity_poly.entity_id
_entity_poly.type
_entity_poly.pdbx_seq_one_letter_code
_entity_poly.pdbx_strand_id
1 'polypeptide(L)'
;MGQKAVTSQIVLTGTQTLWRADGGREAANPHPTAISFYTGTGYAFDPTIPIRFNSFAGLLLQAPDQGRPLDSYGIKINWQRLNDNYTRFLADANLISGGSGAPFSRDKFVFEVNAHFALPGGVALEPVVQYLVNGNSFYNPYTARRPKDGFYGGFTLSVPLGTLLGLAPG
;
A
#
# COMPACT_ATOMS: atom_id res chain seq x y z
N MET A 1 -8.80 -28.52 -15.75
CA MET A 1 -8.01 -27.99 -14.63
C MET A 1 -8.89 -28.03 -13.39
N GLY A 2 -8.51 -28.79 -12.37
CA GLY A 2 -9.26 -28.83 -11.10
C GLY A 2 -9.17 -27.47 -10.39
N GLN A 3 -10.30 -26.85 -10.07
CA GLN A 3 -10.31 -25.69 -9.19
C GLN A 3 -9.90 -26.15 -7.79
N LYS A 4 -8.86 -25.52 -7.22
CA LYS A 4 -8.58 -25.69 -5.79
C LYS A 4 -9.69 -25.01 -4.98
N ALA A 5 -10.27 -25.76 -4.07
CA ALA A 5 -11.34 -25.27 -3.22
C ALA A 5 -10.87 -24.30 -2.12
N VAL A 6 -9.57 -24.31 -1.78
CA VAL A 6 -9.00 -23.50 -0.68
C VAL A 6 -7.61 -23.01 -1.05
N THR A 7 -7.35 -21.72 -0.81
CA THR A 7 -6.02 -21.11 -0.82
C THR A 7 -5.64 -20.74 0.61
N SER A 8 -4.37 -20.89 0.99
CA SER A 8 -3.89 -20.59 2.35
C SER A 8 -2.77 -19.56 2.33
N GLN A 9 -2.84 -18.65 3.28
CA GLN A 9 -1.79 -17.65 3.53
C GLN A 9 -1.69 -17.36 5.02
N ILE A 10 -0.53 -16.86 5.43
CA ILE A 10 -0.32 -16.28 6.76
C ILE A 10 0.02 -14.81 6.61
N VAL A 11 -0.55 -13.97 7.47
CA VAL A 11 -0.27 -12.53 7.52
C VAL A 11 0.00 -12.14 8.97
N LEU A 12 1.09 -11.40 9.18
CA LEU A 12 1.47 -10.82 10.46
C LEU A 12 1.59 -9.31 10.27
N THR A 13 1.02 -8.54 11.18
CA THR A 13 1.12 -7.08 11.18
C THR A 13 1.42 -6.59 12.57
N GLY A 14 2.09 -5.45 12.67
CA GLY A 14 2.41 -4.81 13.93
C GLY A 14 2.54 -3.31 13.78
N THR A 15 2.19 -2.59 14.84
CA THR A 15 2.37 -1.14 14.95
C THR A 15 2.93 -0.83 16.32
N GLN A 16 3.91 0.07 16.39
CA GLN A 16 4.54 0.51 17.63
C GLN A 16 4.73 2.01 17.59
N THR A 17 4.20 2.70 18.56
CA THR A 17 4.52 4.12 18.77
C THR A 17 5.95 4.22 19.29
N LEU A 18 6.80 4.92 18.56
CA LEU A 18 8.22 5.12 18.90
C LEU A 18 8.43 6.35 19.79
N TRP A 19 7.63 7.37 19.56
CA TRP A 19 7.76 8.64 20.29
C TRP A 19 6.42 9.37 20.31
N ARG A 20 6.18 10.09 21.43
CA ARG A 20 5.03 10.99 21.63
C ARG A 20 5.50 12.27 22.31
N ALA A 21 4.97 13.40 21.90
CA ALA A 21 5.32 14.71 22.44
C ALA A 21 4.89 14.88 23.92
N ASP A 22 3.84 14.16 24.36
CA ASP A 22 3.32 14.17 25.73
C ASP A 22 4.04 13.18 26.66
N GLY A 23 5.09 12.51 26.18
CA GLY A 23 5.84 11.51 26.96
C GLY A 23 5.05 10.25 27.30
N GLY A 24 3.96 9.96 26.56
CA GLY A 24 3.11 8.79 26.78
C GLY A 24 2.04 8.95 27.86
N ARG A 25 1.82 10.16 28.35
CA ARG A 25 0.77 10.48 29.32
C ARG A 25 -0.55 10.72 28.58
N GLU A 26 -1.48 9.81 28.71
CA GLU A 26 -2.75 9.80 27.96
C GLU A 26 -3.70 10.96 28.26
N ALA A 27 -3.54 11.66 29.38
CA ALA A 27 -4.63 12.45 29.97
C ALA A 27 -4.82 13.85 29.39
N ALA A 28 -3.85 14.45 28.71
CA ALA A 28 -3.91 15.89 28.41
C ALA A 28 -4.24 16.20 26.93
N ASN A 29 -3.89 15.34 25.99
CA ASN A 29 -4.13 15.55 24.57
C ASN A 29 -4.53 14.22 23.90
N PRO A 30 -5.76 14.10 23.37
CA PRO A 30 -6.20 12.89 22.68
C PRO A 30 -5.46 12.66 21.36
N HIS A 31 -4.84 13.70 20.78
CA HIS A 31 -4.11 13.67 19.53
C HIS A 31 -2.72 14.30 19.67
N PRO A 32 -1.81 13.72 20.47
CA PRO A 32 -0.47 14.25 20.59
C PRO A 32 0.32 14.04 19.30
N THR A 33 1.27 14.92 19.01
CA THR A 33 2.24 14.64 17.95
C THR A 33 2.99 13.35 18.29
N ALA A 34 2.98 12.40 17.37
CA ALA A 34 3.57 11.09 17.60
C ALA A 34 4.23 10.55 16.34
N ILE A 35 5.26 9.73 16.53
CA ILE A 35 5.89 8.94 15.48
C ILE A 35 5.63 7.47 15.78
N SER A 36 5.01 6.78 14.84
CA SER A 36 4.73 5.35 14.91
C SER A 36 5.45 4.60 13.78
N PHE A 37 5.99 3.45 14.12
CA PHE A 37 6.45 2.45 13.15
C PHE A 37 5.33 1.45 12.90
N TYR A 38 5.13 1.07 11.64
CA TYR A 38 4.21 0.02 11.28
C TYR A 38 4.86 -0.93 10.28
N THR A 39 4.53 -2.19 10.39
CA THR A 39 5.10 -3.24 9.53
C THR A 39 4.10 -4.37 9.32
N GLY A 40 4.31 -5.11 8.26
CA GLY A 40 3.56 -6.32 8.03
C GLY A 40 4.27 -7.23 7.04
N THR A 41 3.99 -8.52 7.17
CA THR A 41 4.50 -9.53 6.26
C THR A 41 3.43 -10.57 5.99
N GLY A 42 3.40 -11.08 4.76
CA GLY A 42 2.48 -12.13 4.35
C GLY A 42 3.18 -13.15 3.46
N TYR A 43 2.83 -14.41 3.63
CA TYR A 43 3.31 -15.50 2.81
C TYR A 43 2.15 -16.37 2.34
N ALA A 44 2.08 -16.59 1.02
CA ALA A 44 1.11 -17.46 0.39
C ALA A 44 1.72 -18.83 0.14
N PHE A 45 1.10 -19.86 0.70
CA PHE A 45 1.54 -21.25 0.53
C PHE A 45 1.11 -21.81 -0.83
N ASP A 46 0.03 -21.27 -1.38
CA ASP A 46 -0.50 -21.74 -2.66
C ASP A 46 0.31 -21.17 -3.84
N PRO A 47 0.89 -22.03 -4.70
CA PRO A 47 1.66 -21.63 -5.87
C PRO A 47 0.82 -20.95 -6.98
N THR A 48 -0.51 -20.95 -6.88
CA THR A 48 -1.38 -20.27 -7.85
C THR A 48 -1.59 -18.78 -7.51
N ILE A 49 -1.24 -18.35 -6.29
CA ILE A 49 -1.31 -16.95 -5.88
C ILE A 49 -0.16 -16.18 -6.52
N PRO A 50 -0.41 -15.10 -7.27
CA PRO A 50 0.61 -14.33 -7.98
C PRO A 50 1.71 -13.77 -7.08
N ILE A 51 1.36 -13.25 -5.89
CA ILE A 51 2.30 -12.70 -4.91
C ILE A 51 2.54 -13.77 -3.84
N ARG A 52 3.73 -14.37 -3.87
CA ARG A 52 4.12 -15.38 -2.88
C ARG A 52 4.50 -14.81 -1.52
N PHE A 53 5.16 -13.68 -1.54
CA PHE A 53 5.59 -12.98 -0.33
C PHE A 53 5.35 -11.48 -0.49
N ASN A 54 4.89 -10.85 0.58
CA ASN A 54 4.74 -9.41 0.68
C ASN A 54 5.21 -8.96 2.06
N SER A 55 6.02 -7.92 2.12
CA SER A 55 6.43 -7.29 3.37
C SER A 55 6.48 -5.79 3.19
N PHE A 56 6.07 -5.06 4.22
CA PHE A 56 6.17 -3.62 4.24
C PHE A 56 6.64 -3.13 5.61
N ALA A 57 7.28 -1.97 5.59
CA ALA A 57 7.62 -1.21 6.78
C ALA A 57 7.44 0.28 6.50
N GLY A 58 7.02 1.05 7.50
CA GLY A 58 6.82 2.48 7.36
C GLY A 58 6.85 3.22 8.67
N LEU A 59 6.95 4.54 8.55
CA LEU A 59 6.82 5.50 9.64
C LEU A 59 5.62 6.40 9.37
N LEU A 60 4.89 6.71 10.42
CA LEU A 60 3.76 7.61 10.42
C LEU A 60 4.00 8.72 11.43
N LEU A 61 4.00 9.97 10.97
CA LEU A 61 3.99 11.17 11.80
C LEU A 61 2.54 11.63 11.93
N GLN A 62 1.99 11.56 13.12
CA GLN A 62 0.62 11.94 13.46
C GLN A 62 0.59 13.31 14.11
N ALA A 63 -0.45 14.09 13.86
CA ALA A 63 -0.68 15.42 14.45
C ALA A 63 0.58 16.32 14.44
N PRO A 64 1.25 16.51 13.28
CA PRO A 64 2.46 17.35 13.25
C PRO A 64 2.17 18.81 13.57
N ASP A 65 0.97 19.26 13.28
CA ASP A 65 0.43 20.58 13.63
C ASP A 65 -0.74 20.41 14.63
N GLN A 66 -0.60 20.99 15.80
CA GLN A 66 -1.65 20.93 16.84
C GLN A 66 -2.91 21.71 16.46
N GLY A 67 -2.83 22.63 15.50
CA GLY A 67 -4.01 23.26 14.88
C GLY A 67 -4.76 22.33 13.91
N ARG A 68 -4.12 21.21 13.51
CA ARG A 68 -4.66 20.20 12.62
C ARG A 68 -4.35 18.78 13.15
N PRO A 69 -4.90 18.43 14.30
CA PRO A 69 -4.48 17.24 15.06
C PRO A 69 -4.87 15.91 14.39
N LEU A 70 -5.70 15.92 13.35
CA LEU A 70 -6.10 14.74 12.60
C LEU A 70 -5.26 14.51 11.33
N ASP A 71 -4.37 15.45 11.00
CA ASP A 71 -3.48 15.28 9.85
C ASP A 71 -2.35 14.30 10.16
N SER A 72 -1.89 13.61 9.14
CA SER A 72 -0.73 12.71 9.26
C SER A 72 0.07 12.62 7.96
N TYR A 73 1.35 12.25 8.09
CA TYR A 73 2.28 12.01 6.99
C TYR A 73 2.94 10.66 7.16
N GLY A 74 3.04 9.92 6.07
CA GLY A 74 3.61 8.57 6.06
C GLY A 74 4.70 8.40 5.02
N ILE A 75 5.68 7.55 5.35
CA ILE A 75 6.61 6.97 4.40
C ILE A 75 6.57 5.46 4.53
N LYS A 76 6.65 4.75 3.40
CA LYS A 76 6.55 3.30 3.40
C LYS A 76 7.44 2.70 2.31
N ILE A 77 8.06 1.59 2.62
CA ILE A 77 8.63 0.67 1.64
C ILE A 77 7.80 -0.62 1.65
N ASN A 78 7.46 -1.10 0.47
CA ASN A 78 6.81 -2.38 0.28
C ASN A 78 7.67 -3.25 -0.65
N TRP A 79 7.95 -4.48 -0.23
CA TRP A 79 8.59 -5.50 -1.02
C TRP A 79 7.61 -6.62 -1.32
N GLN A 80 7.44 -6.92 -2.59
CA GLN A 80 6.60 -8.01 -3.09
C GLN A 80 7.47 -8.99 -3.87
N ARG A 81 7.33 -10.27 -3.58
CA ARG A 81 7.96 -11.34 -4.34
C ARG A 81 6.91 -12.16 -5.07
N LEU A 82 7.01 -12.16 -6.39
CA LEU A 82 6.10 -12.90 -7.25
C LEU A 82 6.41 -14.39 -7.22
N ASN A 83 5.38 -15.20 -7.47
CA ASN A 83 5.52 -16.63 -7.68
C ASN A 83 6.22 -16.92 -9.03
N ASP A 84 7.03 -17.97 -9.09
CA ASP A 84 7.73 -18.38 -10.32
C ASP A 84 6.77 -18.69 -11.46
N ASN A 85 5.67 -19.36 -11.15
CA ASN A 85 4.67 -19.70 -12.17
C ASN A 85 4.05 -18.43 -12.76
N TYR A 86 3.86 -17.39 -11.92
CA TYR A 86 3.31 -16.13 -12.38
C TYR A 86 4.31 -15.33 -13.21
N THR A 87 5.58 -15.31 -12.87
CA THR A 87 6.60 -14.62 -13.68
C THR A 87 6.81 -15.30 -15.03
N ARG A 88 6.73 -16.64 -15.11
CA ARG A 88 6.72 -17.38 -16.38
C ARG A 88 5.51 -17.02 -17.22
N PHE A 89 4.31 -17.04 -16.62
CA PHE A 89 3.09 -16.62 -17.30
C PHE A 89 3.21 -15.21 -17.88
N LEU A 90 3.78 -14.24 -17.14
CA LEU A 90 3.99 -12.89 -17.65
C LEU A 90 4.96 -12.85 -18.83
N ALA A 91 6.03 -13.66 -18.81
CA ALA A 91 6.98 -13.76 -19.90
C ALA A 91 6.34 -14.38 -21.17
N ASP A 92 5.56 -15.45 -21.01
CA ASP A 92 4.84 -16.10 -22.11
C ASP A 92 3.78 -15.15 -22.70
N ALA A 93 3.00 -14.48 -21.87
CA ALA A 93 1.99 -13.51 -22.31
C ALA A 93 2.63 -12.33 -23.06
N ASN A 94 3.78 -11.83 -22.59
CA ASN A 94 4.54 -10.79 -23.28
C ASN A 94 5.04 -11.28 -24.66
N LEU A 95 5.56 -12.51 -24.73
CA LEU A 95 6.02 -13.11 -26.00
C LEU A 95 4.89 -13.26 -27.01
N ILE A 96 3.74 -13.81 -26.60
CA ILE A 96 2.55 -13.99 -27.45
C ILE A 96 2.04 -12.64 -27.97
N SER A 97 2.22 -11.58 -27.18
CA SER A 97 1.83 -10.21 -27.55
C SER A 97 2.86 -9.47 -28.41
N GLY A 98 3.90 -10.17 -28.91
CA GLY A 98 4.95 -9.60 -29.76
C GLY A 98 6.08 -8.92 -28.98
N GLY A 99 6.19 -9.15 -27.69
CA GLY A 99 7.30 -8.71 -26.86
C GLY A 99 8.48 -9.69 -26.90
N SER A 100 9.50 -9.42 -26.06
CA SER A 100 10.75 -10.19 -26.04
C SER A 100 10.65 -11.56 -25.34
N GLY A 101 9.61 -11.81 -24.53
CA GLY A 101 9.52 -13.00 -23.68
C GLY A 101 10.59 -13.08 -22.58
N ALA A 102 11.38 -12.03 -22.38
CA ALA A 102 12.45 -12.02 -21.39
C ALA A 102 11.86 -12.22 -19.96
N PRO A 103 12.60 -12.84 -19.02
CA PRO A 103 12.12 -13.07 -17.66
C PRO A 103 11.74 -11.78 -16.96
N PHE A 104 10.64 -11.79 -16.21
CA PHE A 104 10.28 -10.69 -15.30
C PHE A 104 11.00 -10.86 -13.96
N SER A 105 11.38 -9.74 -13.34
CA SER A 105 11.89 -9.76 -11.97
C SER A 105 10.82 -10.33 -11.03
N ARG A 106 11.27 -11.17 -10.10
CA ARG A 106 10.40 -11.69 -9.03
C ARG A 106 10.16 -10.67 -7.93
N ASP A 107 11.13 -9.79 -7.71
CA ASP A 107 11.10 -8.84 -6.61
C ASP A 107 10.69 -7.47 -7.14
N LYS A 108 9.62 -6.92 -6.57
CA LYS A 108 9.11 -5.58 -6.82
C LYS A 108 9.21 -4.77 -5.53
N PHE A 109 9.69 -3.54 -5.65
CA PHE A 109 9.70 -2.59 -4.55
C PHE A 109 8.83 -1.39 -4.87
N VAL A 110 8.15 -0.88 -3.83
CA VAL A 110 7.38 0.35 -3.89
C VAL A 110 7.81 1.23 -2.73
N PHE A 111 8.38 2.38 -3.05
CA PHE A 111 8.66 3.44 -2.09
C PHE A 111 7.50 4.42 -2.14
N GLU A 112 6.91 4.75 -1.01
CA GLU A 112 5.70 5.56 -0.93
C GLU A 112 5.86 6.68 0.07
N VAL A 113 5.39 7.86 -0.31
CA VAL A 113 5.12 8.99 0.58
C VAL A 113 3.65 9.31 0.46
N ASN A 114 2.96 9.42 1.58
CA ASN A 114 1.54 9.74 1.64
C ASN A 114 1.25 10.76 2.74
N ALA A 115 0.09 11.39 2.64
CA ALA A 115 -0.45 12.22 3.71
C ALA A 115 -1.96 11.98 3.84
N HIS A 116 -2.47 12.28 5.01
CA HIS A 116 -3.90 12.35 5.30
C HIS A 116 -4.21 13.75 5.83
N PHE A 117 -5.09 14.44 5.16
CA PHE A 117 -5.58 15.77 5.56
C PHE A 117 -7.04 15.67 5.92
N ALA A 118 -7.36 15.88 7.19
CA ALA A 118 -8.72 16.02 7.66
C ALA A 118 -9.24 17.42 7.32
N LEU A 119 -10.32 17.48 6.53
CA LEU A 119 -10.95 18.71 6.09
C LEU A 119 -12.29 18.91 6.83
N PRO A 120 -12.85 20.13 6.86
CA PRO A 120 -14.14 20.40 7.46
C PRO A 120 -15.26 19.50 6.90
N GLY A 121 -16.25 19.17 7.74
CA GLY A 121 -17.37 18.31 7.36
C GLY A 121 -17.04 16.82 7.29
N GLY A 122 -15.93 16.37 7.89
CA GLY A 122 -15.52 14.96 7.87
C GLY A 122 -14.94 14.51 6.53
N VAL A 123 -14.64 15.44 5.62
CA VAL A 123 -13.97 15.15 4.36
C VAL A 123 -12.51 14.82 4.62
N ALA A 124 -11.94 13.87 3.90
CA ALA A 124 -10.51 13.57 3.95
C ALA A 124 -9.89 13.60 2.54
N LEU A 125 -8.70 14.19 2.45
CA LEU A 125 -7.86 14.19 1.24
C LEU A 125 -6.58 13.41 1.53
N GLU A 126 -6.27 12.40 0.72
CA GLU A 126 -5.14 11.49 0.90
C GLU A 126 -4.27 11.44 -0.36
N PRO A 127 -3.35 12.40 -0.54
CA PRO A 127 -2.38 12.35 -1.63
C PRO A 127 -1.34 11.25 -1.39
N VAL A 128 -0.89 10.63 -2.48
CA VAL A 128 0.15 9.61 -2.47
C VAL A 128 1.09 9.79 -3.65
N VAL A 129 2.39 9.62 -3.40
CA VAL A 129 3.42 9.53 -4.42
C VAL A 129 4.20 8.24 -4.19
N GLN A 130 4.38 7.48 -5.26
CA GLN A 130 5.09 6.20 -5.22
C GLN A 130 6.20 6.18 -6.28
N TYR A 131 7.32 5.54 -5.96
CA TYR A 131 8.33 5.13 -6.92
C TYR A 131 8.36 3.60 -6.96
N LEU A 132 8.12 3.04 -8.14
CA LEU A 132 8.08 1.60 -8.38
C LEU A 132 9.38 1.15 -9.03
N VAL A 133 9.95 0.08 -8.47
CA VAL A 133 11.10 -0.64 -9.03
C VAL A 133 10.64 -2.04 -9.42
N ASN A 134 11.06 -2.49 -10.59
CA ASN A 134 10.66 -3.77 -11.19
C ASN A 134 9.14 -3.88 -11.34
N GLY A 135 8.52 -2.88 -11.97
CA GLY A 135 7.10 -2.91 -12.32
C GLY A 135 6.73 -4.20 -13.09
N ASN A 136 5.52 -4.68 -12.91
CA ASN A 136 5.00 -5.83 -13.63
C ASN A 136 3.67 -5.52 -14.34
N SER A 137 3.32 -6.35 -15.34
CA SER A 137 2.11 -6.19 -16.14
C SER A 137 0.90 -6.85 -15.46
N PHE A 138 0.73 -6.70 -14.15
CA PHE A 138 -0.31 -7.38 -13.36
C PHE A 138 -1.73 -7.18 -13.93
N TYR A 139 -2.07 -5.93 -14.29
CA TYR A 139 -3.42 -5.59 -14.78
C TYR A 139 -3.62 -5.84 -16.27
N ASN A 140 -2.52 -5.89 -17.05
CA ASN A 140 -2.57 -6.19 -18.48
C ASN A 140 -1.36 -7.05 -18.85
N PRO A 141 -1.41 -8.36 -18.59
CA PRO A 141 -0.30 -9.28 -18.87
C PRO A 141 -0.04 -9.43 -20.37
N TYR A 142 -1.07 -9.34 -21.22
CA TYR A 142 -0.96 -9.49 -22.66
C TYR A 142 -0.56 -8.17 -23.32
N THR A 143 0.69 -7.77 -23.14
CA THR A 143 1.28 -6.57 -23.74
C THR A 143 2.71 -6.82 -24.19
N ALA A 144 3.07 -6.32 -25.37
CA ALA A 144 4.45 -6.34 -25.86
C ALA A 144 5.37 -5.41 -25.07
N ARG A 145 4.80 -4.36 -24.45
CA ARG A 145 5.56 -3.40 -23.66
C ARG A 145 5.81 -3.93 -22.26
N ARG A 146 7.04 -3.77 -21.79
CA ARG A 146 7.39 -4.07 -20.40
C ARG A 146 7.25 -2.81 -19.54
N PRO A 147 6.65 -2.91 -18.35
CA PRO A 147 6.64 -1.80 -17.40
C PRO A 147 8.07 -1.38 -17.08
N LYS A 148 8.28 -0.08 -16.95
CA LYS A 148 9.53 0.52 -16.50
C LYS A 148 9.37 0.96 -15.06
N ASP A 149 10.49 1.11 -14.38
CA ASP A 149 10.53 1.81 -13.11
C ASP A 149 10.04 3.24 -13.28
N GLY A 150 9.34 3.77 -12.29
CA GLY A 150 8.80 5.12 -12.45
C GLY A 150 8.01 5.62 -11.25
N PHE A 151 7.68 6.90 -11.33
CA PHE A 151 6.84 7.58 -10.38
C PHE A 151 5.36 7.44 -10.74
N TYR A 152 4.56 7.27 -9.70
CA TYR A 152 3.11 7.32 -9.75
C TYR A 152 2.64 8.29 -8.67
N GLY A 153 1.62 9.07 -9.00
CA GLY A 153 0.97 9.98 -8.07
C GLY A 153 -0.53 9.87 -8.18
N GLY A 154 -1.20 10.08 -7.07
CA GLY A 154 -2.66 10.06 -7.01
C GLY A 154 -3.15 10.67 -5.71
N PHE A 155 -4.46 10.74 -5.59
CA PHE A 155 -5.11 11.11 -4.34
C PHE A 155 -6.46 10.40 -4.21
N THR A 156 -6.86 10.18 -2.97
CA THR A 156 -8.22 9.77 -2.61
C THR A 156 -8.92 10.94 -1.95
N LEU A 157 -10.16 11.20 -2.34
CA LEU A 157 -11.05 12.16 -1.67
C LEU A 157 -12.21 11.35 -1.07
N SER A 158 -12.28 11.33 0.26
CA SER A 158 -13.36 10.68 1.00
C SER A 158 -14.37 11.73 1.44
N VAL A 159 -15.63 11.56 1.06
CA VAL A 159 -16.71 12.52 1.34
C VAL A 159 -17.85 11.79 2.04
N PRO A 160 -18.16 12.09 3.31
CA PRO A 160 -19.25 11.47 4.07
C PRO A 160 -20.59 12.07 3.66
N LEU A 161 -21.13 11.64 2.52
CA LEU A 161 -22.36 12.20 1.95
C LEU A 161 -23.56 12.14 2.90
N GLY A 162 -23.68 11.06 3.69
CA GLY A 162 -24.76 10.92 4.68
C GLY A 162 -24.74 12.06 5.71
N THR A 163 -23.57 12.39 6.24
CA THR A 163 -23.39 13.48 7.19
C THR A 163 -23.62 14.85 6.54
N LEU A 164 -23.05 15.08 5.34
CA LEU A 164 -23.17 16.34 4.63
C LEU A 164 -24.61 16.65 4.18
N LEU A 165 -25.40 15.62 3.89
CA LEU A 165 -26.80 15.75 3.50
C LEU A 165 -27.76 15.67 4.71
N GLY A 166 -27.24 15.58 5.94
CA GLY A 166 -28.06 15.47 7.15
C GLY A 166 -28.84 14.15 7.26
N LEU A 167 -28.42 13.11 6.54
CA LEU A 167 -29.07 11.79 6.53
C LEU A 167 -28.53 10.84 7.62
N ALA A 168 -27.41 11.18 8.24
CA ALA A 168 -26.81 10.43 9.34
C ALA A 168 -26.33 11.40 10.43
N PRO A 169 -26.44 11.04 11.72
CA PRO A 169 -25.81 11.80 12.80
C PRO A 169 -24.30 11.82 12.60
N GLY A 170 -23.69 12.99 12.80
CA GLY A 170 -22.25 13.19 12.73
C GLY A 170 -21.50 12.60 13.92
#